data_218bc78edcc412ac3957fcb92bd62862
#
_entry.id   218bc78edcc412ac3957fcb92bd62862
#
_cell.length_a   1.000
_cell.length_b   1.000
_cell.length_c   1.000
_cell.angle_alpha   90.00
_cell.angle_beta   90.00
_cell.angle_gamma   90.00
#
_symmetry.space_group_name_H-M   'P 1'
#
loop_
_entity.id
_entity.type
_entity.pdbx_description
1 polymer ?
#
loop_
_entity_poly.entity_id
_entity_poly.type
_entity_poly.pdbx_seq_one_letter_code
_entity_poly.pdbx_strand_id
1 'polypeptide(L)'
;MNGFVLAGVAIAAFAAGAALVSFRYERELRRMARFLDQREPTGNARMTAFVRTRGVLGIARGVNAELDELQNERIASQQARQAFQAGLTCLSHDIRTPLAGAQGYLQLVEDEADPAAKERYLSAAAHRL
;
A
#
# COMPACT_ATOMS: atom_id res chain seq x y z
N MET A 1 33.79 20.06 57.41
CA MET A 1 32.92 20.98 56.68
C MET A 1 33.05 20.82 55.15
N ASN A 2 34.26 20.60 54.62
CA ASN A 2 34.46 20.44 53.17
C ASN A 2 33.91 19.15 52.57
N GLY A 3 33.79 18.05 53.31
CA GLY A 3 33.27 16.78 52.80
C GLY A 3 31.77 16.82 52.43
N PHE A 4 30.97 17.49 53.23
CA PHE A 4 29.51 17.64 52.97
C PHE A 4 29.25 18.55 51.76
N VAL A 5 30.05 19.57 51.56
CA VAL A 5 29.96 20.44 50.37
C VAL A 5 30.33 19.69 49.10
N LEU A 6 31.40 18.88 49.14
CA LEU A 6 31.82 18.05 48.00
C LEU A 6 30.76 16.97 47.64
N ALA A 7 30.16 16.34 48.66
CA ALA A 7 29.08 15.38 48.46
C ALA A 7 27.83 16.04 47.83
N GLY A 8 27.46 17.24 48.30
CA GLY A 8 26.34 18.01 47.73
C GLY A 8 26.56 18.39 46.28
N VAL A 9 27.76 18.85 45.92
CA VAL A 9 28.12 19.16 44.52
C VAL A 9 28.08 17.92 43.63
N ALA A 10 28.59 16.78 44.12
CA ALA A 10 28.55 15.53 43.36
C ALA A 10 27.11 15.06 43.08
N ILE A 11 26.23 15.11 44.08
CA ILE A 11 24.81 14.76 43.95
C ILE A 11 24.11 15.71 42.97
N ALA A 12 24.37 17.01 43.06
CA ALA A 12 23.79 18.00 42.16
C ALA A 12 24.26 17.78 40.72
N ALA A 13 25.54 17.48 40.48
CA ALA A 13 26.10 17.18 39.18
C ALA A 13 25.49 15.89 38.58
N PHE A 14 25.34 14.86 39.43
CA PHE A 14 24.70 13.60 39.01
C PHE A 14 23.22 13.82 38.64
N ALA A 15 22.48 14.54 39.46
CA ALA A 15 21.09 14.87 39.18
C ALA A 15 20.91 15.70 37.90
N ALA A 16 21.78 16.69 37.69
CA ALA A 16 21.78 17.48 36.46
C ALA A 16 22.10 16.64 35.23
N GLY A 17 23.08 15.71 35.32
CA GLY A 17 23.42 14.75 34.27
C GLY A 17 22.26 13.81 33.96
N ALA A 18 21.62 13.25 34.98
CA ALA A 18 20.45 12.36 34.81
C ALA A 18 19.26 13.11 34.16
N ALA A 19 19.00 14.33 34.61
CA ALA A 19 17.95 15.18 34.04
C ALA A 19 18.20 15.49 32.54
N LEU A 20 19.44 15.83 32.21
CA LEU A 20 19.83 16.09 30.80
C LEU A 20 19.65 14.86 29.90
N VAL A 21 20.07 13.69 30.36
CA VAL A 21 19.89 12.43 29.65
C VAL A 21 18.41 12.12 29.47
N SER A 22 17.62 12.20 30.56
CA SER A 22 16.16 11.96 30.48
C SER A 22 15.47 12.91 29.50
N PHE A 23 15.81 14.20 29.53
CA PHE A 23 15.26 15.20 28.62
C PHE A 23 15.60 14.89 27.16
N ARG A 24 16.82 14.43 26.88
CA ARG A 24 17.22 14.02 25.51
C ARG A 24 16.43 12.81 25.03
N TYR A 25 16.23 11.80 25.87
CA TYR A 25 15.42 10.63 25.55
C TYR A 25 13.96 11.00 25.30
N GLU A 26 13.38 11.80 26.17
CA GLU A 26 11.99 12.22 26.02
C GLU A 26 11.77 13.04 24.75
N ARG A 27 12.70 13.92 24.43
CA ARG A 27 12.65 14.70 23.17
C ARG A 27 12.74 13.80 21.95
N GLU A 28 13.53 12.74 21.98
CA GLU A 28 13.65 11.76 20.89
C GLU A 28 12.35 10.95 20.73
N LEU A 29 11.80 10.45 21.83
CA LEU A 29 10.53 9.70 21.81
C LEU A 29 9.37 10.56 21.28
N ARG A 30 9.28 11.82 21.70
CA ARG A 30 8.29 12.77 21.17
C ARG A 30 8.48 13.05 19.67
N ARG A 31 9.71 13.01 19.17
CA ARG A 31 9.99 13.15 17.72
C ARG A 31 9.54 11.92 16.96
N MET A 32 9.82 10.73 17.47
CA MET A 32 9.36 9.46 16.89
C MET A 32 7.83 9.38 16.88
N ALA A 33 7.18 9.75 17.97
CA ALA A 33 5.72 9.80 18.07
C ALA A 33 5.12 10.76 17.02
N ARG A 34 5.66 11.97 16.90
CA ARG A 34 5.20 12.93 15.87
C ARG A 34 5.41 12.44 14.45
N PHE A 35 6.50 11.73 14.18
CA PHE A 35 6.72 11.11 12.87
C PHE A 35 5.60 10.13 12.52
N LEU A 36 5.18 9.29 13.48
CA LEU A 36 4.10 8.32 13.26
C LEU A 36 2.74 9.00 13.08
N ASP A 37 2.47 10.06 13.87
CA ASP A 37 1.21 10.81 13.84
C ASP A 37 1.05 11.64 12.56
N GLN A 38 2.12 12.27 12.10
CA GLN A 38 2.12 13.19 10.95
C GLN A 38 2.45 12.50 9.61
N ARG A 39 2.75 11.19 9.64
CA ARG A 39 3.13 10.47 8.45
C ARG A 39 1.94 10.32 7.50
N GLU A 40 2.11 10.76 6.27
CA GLU A 40 1.17 10.42 5.20
C GLU A 40 1.20 8.91 4.91
N PRO A 41 0.02 8.25 4.86
CA PRO A 41 -0.06 6.81 4.62
C PRO A 41 0.60 6.35 3.31
N THR A 42 0.73 7.25 2.34
CA THR A 42 1.34 7.00 1.01
C THR A 42 2.80 7.42 0.92
N GLY A 43 3.32 8.09 1.96
CA GLY A 43 4.67 8.62 1.99
C GLY A 43 5.72 7.53 2.21
N ASN A 44 6.84 7.62 1.47
CA ASN A 44 8.00 6.72 1.62
C ASN A 44 8.97 7.21 2.72
N ALA A 45 8.46 7.93 3.73
CA ALA A 45 9.27 8.47 4.80
C ALA A 45 9.70 7.38 5.77
N ARG A 46 10.98 7.35 6.12
CA ARG A 46 11.57 6.41 7.09
C ARG A 46 11.88 7.11 8.40
N MET A 47 11.72 6.37 9.49
CA MET A 47 12.07 6.85 10.82
C MET A 47 13.58 6.91 10.98
N THR A 48 14.10 8.08 11.41
CA THR A 48 15.52 8.28 11.74
C THR A 48 15.69 8.52 13.22
N ALA A 49 16.66 7.87 13.85
CA ALA A 49 17.00 8.03 15.27
C ALA A 49 18.27 8.86 15.40
N PHE A 50 18.20 9.92 16.22
CA PHE A 50 19.34 10.79 16.53
C PHE A 50 20.09 10.30 17.78
N VAL A 51 19.39 9.72 18.75
CA VAL A 51 19.99 9.08 19.91
C VAL A 51 20.37 7.63 19.57
N ARG A 52 21.66 7.36 19.48
CA ARG A 52 22.21 6.08 19.05
C ARG A 52 22.34 5.06 20.20
N THR A 53 21.28 4.84 20.95
CA THR A 53 21.22 3.72 21.90
C THR A 53 20.70 2.46 21.21
N ARG A 54 21.09 1.28 21.70
CA ARG A 54 20.64 0.00 21.12
C ARG A 54 19.13 -0.12 21.10
N GLY A 55 18.43 0.37 22.15
CA GLY A 55 16.96 0.34 22.23
C GLY A 55 16.29 1.24 21.20
N VAL A 56 16.72 2.50 21.09
CA VAL A 56 16.15 3.47 20.12
C VAL A 56 16.41 3.03 18.68
N LEU A 57 17.59 2.54 18.38
CA LEU A 57 17.92 1.99 17.05
C LEU A 57 17.14 0.70 16.76
N GLY A 58 16.84 -0.13 17.77
CA GLY A 58 16.01 -1.31 17.64
C GLY A 58 14.58 -0.95 17.25
N ILE A 59 13.98 0.01 17.95
CA ILE A 59 12.63 0.51 17.64
C ILE A 59 12.58 1.10 16.24
N ALA A 60 13.52 1.97 15.88
CA ALA A 60 13.55 2.59 14.54
C ALA A 60 13.66 1.55 13.41
N ARG A 61 14.46 0.50 13.59
CA ARG A 61 14.58 -0.61 12.65
C ARG A 61 13.30 -1.43 12.55
N GLY A 62 12.68 -1.78 13.70
CA GLY A 62 11.41 -2.51 13.71
C GLY A 62 10.30 -1.74 13.00
N VAL A 63 10.14 -0.46 13.33
CA VAL A 63 9.16 0.41 12.67
C VAL A 63 9.42 0.51 11.16
N ASN A 64 10.67 0.71 10.73
CA ASN A 64 10.99 0.81 9.31
C ASN A 64 10.72 -0.51 8.58
N ALA A 65 10.98 -1.66 9.18
CA ALA A 65 10.66 -2.96 8.60
C ALA A 65 9.15 -3.14 8.39
N GLU A 66 8.33 -2.78 9.39
CA GLU A 66 6.87 -2.79 9.27
C GLU A 66 6.36 -1.85 8.18
N LEU A 67 6.97 -0.66 8.08
CA LEU A 67 6.64 0.30 7.04
C LEU A 67 6.97 -0.21 5.62
N ASP A 68 8.08 -0.91 5.47
CA ASP A 68 8.47 -1.53 4.19
C ASP A 68 7.49 -2.66 3.80
N GLU A 69 7.07 -3.47 4.76
CA GLU A 69 6.08 -4.54 4.54
C GLU A 69 4.73 -3.97 4.10
N LEU A 70 4.19 -2.98 4.82
CA LEU A 70 2.96 -2.29 4.43
C LEU A 70 3.04 -1.66 3.04
N GLN A 71 4.19 -1.12 2.67
CA GLN A 71 4.40 -0.57 1.34
C GLN A 71 4.38 -1.65 0.25
N ASN A 72 5.04 -2.77 0.50
CA ASN A 72 5.04 -3.92 -0.42
C ASN A 72 3.63 -4.49 -0.61
N GLU A 73 2.85 -4.63 0.46
CA GLU A 73 1.45 -5.05 0.39
C GLU A 73 0.59 -4.10 -0.46
N ARG A 74 0.79 -2.80 -0.31
CA ARG A 74 0.08 -1.78 -1.12
C ARG A 74 0.43 -1.89 -2.60
N ILE A 75 1.72 -2.03 -2.92
CA ILE A 75 2.18 -2.21 -4.30
C ILE A 75 1.56 -3.49 -4.89
N ALA A 76 1.60 -4.59 -4.17
CA ALA A 76 0.99 -5.85 -4.60
C ALA A 76 -0.53 -5.71 -4.81
N SER A 77 -1.23 -5.04 -3.90
CA SER A 77 -2.67 -4.78 -4.03
C SER A 77 -3.00 -3.89 -5.24
N GLN A 78 -2.19 -2.86 -5.50
CA GLN A 78 -2.38 -2.02 -6.68
C GLN A 78 -2.14 -2.80 -7.98
N GLN A 79 -1.09 -3.60 -8.04
CA GLN A 79 -0.79 -4.47 -9.19
C GLN A 79 -1.92 -5.48 -9.44
N ALA A 80 -2.44 -6.12 -8.39
CA ALA A 80 -3.57 -7.03 -8.50
C ALA A 80 -4.83 -6.34 -9.05
N ARG A 81 -5.14 -5.12 -8.58
CA ARG A 81 -6.26 -4.32 -9.10
C ARG A 81 -6.08 -3.97 -10.59
N GLN A 82 -4.88 -3.56 -10.98
CA GLN A 82 -4.58 -3.23 -12.37
C GLN A 82 -4.69 -4.48 -13.27
N ALA A 83 -4.15 -5.61 -12.84
CA ALA A 83 -4.26 -6.88 -13.56
C ALA A 83 -5.73 -7.32 -13.71
N PHE A 84 -6.53 -7.18 -12.65
CA PHE A 84 -7.96 -7.47 -12.69
C PHE A 84 -8.71 -6.57 -13.68
N GLN A 85 -8.46 -5.26 -13.66
CA GLN A 85 -9.07 -4.31 -14.60
C GLN A 85 -8.68 -4.61 -16.05
N ALA A 86 -7.40 -4.94 -16.30
CA ALA A 86 -6.93 -5.33 -17.61
C ALA A 86 -7.61 -6.64 -18.10
N GLY A 87 -7.75 -7.64 -17.20
CA GLY A 87 -8.46 -8.88 -17.47
C GLY A 87 -9.93 -8.65 -17.81
N LEU A 88 -10.63 -7.80 -17.07
CA LEU A 88 -12.02 -7.44 -17.38
C LEU A 88 -12.16 -6.75 -18.73
N THR A 89 -11.22 -5.86 -19.07
CA THR A 89 -11.23 -5.18 -20.37
C THR A 89 -11.03 -6.18 -21.52
N CYS A 90 -10.07 -7.10 -21.38
CA CYS A 90 -9.83 -8.17 -22.35
C CYS A 90 -11.06 -9.06 -22.51
N LEU A 91 -11.62 -9.54 -21.40
CA LEU A 91 -12.83 -10.38 -21.40
C LEU A 91 -14.02 -9.67 -22.05
N SER A 92 -14.20 -8.36 -21.78
CA SER A 92 -15.26 -7.58 -22.40
C SER A 92 -15.11 -7.48 -23.92
N HIS A 93 -13.87 -7.34 -24.41
CA HIS A 93 -13.57 -7.35 -25.84
C HIS A 93 -13.84 -8.72 -26.46
N ASP A 94 -13.38 -9.78 -25.78
CA ASP A 94 -13.50 -11.16 -26.26
C ASP A 94 -14.97 -11.65 -26.31
N ILE A 95 -15.82 -11.13 -25.43
CA ILE A 95 -17.26 -11.38 -25.46
C ILE A 95 -17.94 -10.52 -26.54
N ARG A 96 -17.55 -9.27 -26.72
CA ARG A 96 -18.18 -8.36 -27.69
C ARG A 96 -18.03 -8.85 -29.11
N THR A 97 -16.88 -9.41 -29.47
CA THR A 97 -16.59 -9.85 -30.83
C THR A 97 -17.53 -10.98 -31.31
N PRO A 98 -17.70 -12.12 -30.58
CA PRO A 98 -18.64 -13.14 -30.99
C PRO A 98 -20.09 -12.66 -30.93
N LEU A 99 -20.43 -11.83 -29.92
CA LEU A 99 -21.79 -11.29 -29.77
C LEU A 99 -22.17 -10.38 -30.94
N ALA A 100 -21.28 -9.49 -31.38
CA ALA A 100 -21.50 -8.66 -32.55
C ALA A 100 -21.65 -9.48 -33.83
N GLY A 101 -20.85 -10.58 -33.97
CA GLY A 101 -20.99 -11.52 -35.07
C GLY A 101 -22.35 -12.22 -35.07
N ALA A 102 -22.80 -12.71 -33.91
CA ALA A 102 -24.11 -13.34 -33.78
C ALA A 102 -25.26 -12.36 -34.09
N GLN A 103 -25.18 -11.12 -33.57
CA GLN A 103 -26.16 -10.06 -33.89
C GLN A 103 -26.23 -9.77 -35.38
N GLY A 104 -25.07 -9.71 -36.08
CA GLY A 104 -25.04 -9.48 -37.50
C GLY A 104 -25.77 -10.60 -38.29
N TYR A 105 -25.58 -11.86 -37.91
CA TYR A 105 -26.33 -12.98 -38.52
C TYR A 105 -27.83 -12.92 -38.21
N LEU A 106 -28.24 -12.52 -37.02
CA LEU A 106 -29.66 -12.36 -36.66
C LEU A 106 -30.32 -11.25 -37.51
N GLN A 107 -29.62 -10.13 -37.75
CA GLN A 107 -30.13 -9.08 -38.64
C GLN A 107 -30.33 -9.61 -40.08
N LEU A 108 -29.40 -10.43 -40.61
CA LEU A 108 -29.56 -11.05 -41.91
C LEU A 108 -30.77 -12.01 -41.98
N VAL A 109 -31.13 -12.65 -40.84
CA VAL A 109 -32.34 -13.49 -40.77
C VAL A 109 -33.61 -12.66 -40.89
N GLU A 110 -33.63 -11.43 -40.33
CA GLU A 110 -34.80 -10.54 -40.41
C GLU A 110 -35.08 -10.09 -41.85
N ASP A 111 -34.03 -9.80 -42.62
CA ASP A 111 -34.11 -9.27 -43.97
C ASP A 111 -34.22 -10.36 -45.03
N GLU A 112 -34.01 -11.63 -44.72
CA GLU A 112 -34.01 -12.74 -45.68
C GLU A 112 -35.42 -13.31 -45.91
N ALA A 113 -35.77 -13.59 -47.15
CA ALA A 113 -37.06 -14.17 -47.51
C ALA A 113 -36.99 -15.70 -47.68
N ASP A 114 -35.83 -16.26 -48.05
CA ASP A 114 -35.64 -17.68 -48.26
C ASP A 114 -35.51 -18.46 -46.94
N PRO A 115 -36.40 -19.44 -46.65
CA PRO A 115 -36.35 -20.23 -45.43
C PRO A 115 -35.04 -21.00 -45.23
N ALA A 116 -34.47 -21.51 -46.30
CA ALA A 116 -33.20 -22.28 -46.25
C ALA A 116 -31.99 -21.38 -45.95
N ALA A 117 -32.01 -20.12 -46.39
CA ALA A 117 -31.01 -19.11 -46.04
C ALA A 117 -31.14 -18.69 -44.59
N LYS A 118 -32.37 -18.49 -44.07
CA LYS A 118 -32.63 -18.18 -42.63
C LYS A 118 -32.07 -19.22 -41.71
N GLU A 119 -32.27 -20.49 -42.01
CA GLU A 119 -31.76 -21.59 -41.17
C GLU A 119 -30.23 -21.64 -41.14
N ARG A 120 -29.57 -21.35 -42.25
CA ARG A 120 -28.11 -21.20 -42.31
C ARG A 120 -27.60 -20.05 -41.44
N TYR A 121 -28.26 -18.89 -41.51
CA TYR A 121 -27.86 -17.73 -40.67
C TYR A 121 -28.10 -17.95 -39.19
N LEU A 122 -29.21 -18.60 -38.80
CA LEU A 122 -29.47 -19.00 -37.41
C LEU A 122 -28.41 -19.95 -36.86
N SER A 123 -28.06 -20.99 -37.68
CA SER A 123 -26.98 -21.92 -37.34
C SER A 123 -25.64 -21.22 -37.16
N ALA A 124 -25.32 -20.28 -38.08
CA ALA A 124 -24.08 -19.50 -38.01
C ALA A 124 -24.06 -18.56 -36.77
N ALA A 125 -25.19 -17.96 -36.43
CA ALA A 125 -25.30 -17.13 -35.18
C ALA A 125 -25.07 -17.98 -33.93
N ALA A 126 -25.67 -19.15 -33.84
CA ALA A 126 -25.53 -20.07 -32.69
C ALA A 126 -24.08 -20.60 -32.57
N HIS A 127 -23.36 -20.76 -33.66
CA HIS A 127 -21.97 -21.24 -33.65
C HIS A 127 -20.95 -20.14 -33.23
N ARG A 128 -21.39 -18.89 -33.19
CA ARG A 128 -20.58 -17.72 -32.78
C ARG A 128 -20.70 -17.35 -31.30
N LEU A 129 -21.60 -17.93 -30.55
CA LEU A 129 -21.81 -17.78 -29.12
C LEU A 129 -21.08 -18.86 -28.31
#